data_216c7903c426095f906208dec4209184
#
_entry.id   216c7903c426095f906208dec4209184
#
_cell.length_a   1.000
_cell.length_b   1.000
_cell.length_c   1.000
_cell.angle_alpha   90.00
_cell.angle_beta   90.00
_cell.angle_gamma   90.00
#
_symmetry.space_group_name_H-M   'P 1'
#
loop_
_entity.id
_entity.type
_entity.pdbx_description
1 polymer ?
#
loop_
_entity_poly.entity_id
_entity_poly.type
_entity_poly.pdbx_seq_one_letter_code
_entity_poly.pdbx_strand_id
1 'polypeptide(L)'
;MSNWARRQVLGWLAAGATVPLLGGCAQGLSTRSGDADLQLLYVADTLDAREPGWPVVPRVRLGPAGRIGAAPWRTGADAARLAPTLAPLLDAGRGDGQRYGGYAALACQLSQLRTRQGATRSLTLENGQCWNGSGLTQLTRGEAGVDGSQLLGSEIRVSSDERLLWPERSAALYRRYGRPVLGATLTEEQRSALGVAPFTLIERDGVRIALVGVTDPYASDQQAPLADWYARLRPVLAEARGKADLLVVLADVGSGPGLWLAERLEEADLLLCARGQDLWPELIPVMRGSGRPLPVCLPGCRGVGIFEIRCRGGRDGWRLDAVFHPVQAERVLDRALLESHQRQLAVARAPHAGWLDQRLARAPVDLWRRDLLGGSWDALIAAALGGGDAQPVLLPGLRYDQPLRRGDWITREHLIALCGGHEATVLDLPTSADGLRTLLEEAADNRFGEPLLLDNSQDLPRLTGVQWTCRYGAPRGQRIGPVQAPLGASFTCRTFALGRELGAGEALWQRLEAFLRARPADWGLAPLPVPRLEFVEGHPGWHPLAALRRRLESLA
;
A
#
# COMPACT_ATOMS: atom_id res chain seq x y z
N MET A 1 1.07 33.72 5.87
CA MET A 1 1.00 32.60 6.85
C MET A 1 -0.43 32.57 7.35
N SER A 2 -1.27 31.72 6.80
CA SER A 2 -2.68 31.68 7.15
C SER A 2 -2.88 30.93 8.48
N ASN A 3 -3.69 31.50 9.34
CA ASN A 3 -4.06 31.04 10.68
C ASN A 3 -4.74 29.65 10.76
N TRP A 4 -4.76 28.91 9.68
CA TRP A 4 -5.51 27.66 9.56
C TRP A 4 -4.79 26.46 10.21
N ALA A 5 -3.49 26.36 10.05
CA ALA A 5 -2.71 25.26 10.61
C ALA A 5 -2.54 25.34 12.14
N ARG A 6 -2.56 26.55 12.71
CA ARG A 6 -2.48 26.73 14.17
C ARG A 6 -3.81 26.48 14.90
N ARG A 7 -4.94 26.65 14.21
CA ARG A 7 -6.26 26.40 14.82
C ARG A 7 -6.59 24.92 14.97
N GLN A 8 -6.02 24.03 14.16
CA GLN A 8 -6.26 22.59 14.30
C GLN A 8 -5.52 21.96 15.47
N VAL A 9 -4.36 22.48 15.88
CA VAL A 9 -3.57 21.91 17.00
C VAL A 9 -4.02 22.44 18.36
N LEU A 10 -4.57 23.65 18.43
CA LEU A 10 -4.99 24.26 19.68
C LEU A 10 -6.46 24.00 20.07
N GLY A 11 -7.28 23.47 19.15
CA GLY A 11 -8.68 23.10 19.43
C GLY A 11 -8.86 21.89 20.35
N TRP A 12 -7.80 21.16 20.63
CA TRP A 12 -7.85 19.94 21.45
C TRP A 12 -7.65 20.18 22.95
N LEU A 13 -7.30 21.41 23.38
CA LEU A 13 -7.01 21.69 24.77
C LEU A 13 -8.09 22.53 25.50
N ALA A 14 -9.17 22.93 24.84
CA ALA A 14 -10.16 23.83 25.42
C ALA A 14 -11.62 23.53 25.07
N ALA A 15 -12.09 22.29 25.26
CA ALA A 15 -13.53 21.98 25.19
C ALA A 15 -13.98 21.18 26.42
N GLY A 16 -13.91 21.80 27.55
CA GLY A 16 -14.68 21.42 28.72
C GLY A 16 -15.67 22.57 29.04
N ALA A 17 -16.94 22.41 28.65
CA ALA A 17 -18.11 22.93 29.39
C ALA A 17 -19.42 22.82 28.58
N THR A 18 -20.35 22.10 29.17
CA THR A 18 -21.84 22.25 29.21
C THR A 18 -22.68 22.10 27.95
N VAL A 19 -23.45 21.00 27.94
CA VAL A 19 -24.57 20.69 27.06
C VAL A 19 -25.90 20.93 27.79
N PRO A 20 -26.95 21.46 27.15
CA PRO A 20 -28.32 21.24 27.59
C PRO A 20 -28.96 20.03 26.87
N LEU A 21 -29.66 19.24 27.65
CA LEU A 21 -30.48 18.10 27.28
C LEU A 21 -31.66 18.49 26.39
N LEU A 22 -31.79 17.82 25.25
CA LEU A 22 -33.08 17.64 24.59
C LEU A 22 -33.26 16.16 24.25
N GLY A 23 -34.30 15.58 24.81
CA GLY A 23 -34.68 14.18 24.65
C GLY A 23 -35.26 13.89 23.26
N GLY A 24 -34.86 12.74 22.69
CA GLY A 24 -35.43 12.13 21.50
C GLY A 24 -35.25 10.64 21.55
N CYS A 25 -36.32 9.90 21.41
CA CYS A 25 -36.49 8.47 21.58
C CYS A 25 -35.38 7.61 20.93
N ALA A 26 -34.59 6.95 21.75
CA ALA A 26 -33.69 5.88 21.34
C ALA A 26 -34.35 4.54 21.63
N GLN A 27 -34.75 3.81 20.59
CA GLN A 27 -35.09 2.40 20.70
C GLN A 27 -33.81 1.56 20.81
N GLY A 28 -33.63 0.93 21.96
CA GLY A 28 -32.98 -0.37 22.10
C GLY A 28 -31.49 -0.49 21.78
N LEU A 29 -30.63 0.40 22.30
CA LEU A 29 -29.22 0.08 22.49
C LEU A 29 -29.05 -0.49 23.89
N SER A 30 -28.63 -1.76 24.00
CA SER A 30 -28.30 -2.35 25.30
C SER A 30 -27.18 -1.53 25.94
N THR A 31 -27.49 -0.87 27.05
CA THR A 31 -26.51 -0.11 27.82
C THR A 31 -25.51 -1.08 28.43
N ARG A 32 -24.29 -1.10 27.91
CA ARG A 32 -23.18 -1.78 28.56
C ARG A 32 -22.88 -1.14 29.90
N SER A 33 -22.78 -1.96 30.92
CA SER A 33 -22.41 -1.56 32.28
C SER A 33 -20.91 -1.77 32.56
N GLY A 34 -20.02 -1.46 31.60
CA GLY A 34 -18.58 -1.60 31.80
C GLY A 34 -17.76 -1.11 30.60
N ASP A 35 -16.55 -0.64 30.87
CA ASP A 35 -15.59 -0.26 29.84
C ASP A 35 -15.09 -1.50 29.09
N ALA A 36 -15.23 -1.50 27.77
CA ALA A 36 -14.65 -2.54 26.91
C ALA A 36 -13.20 -2.20 26.55
N ASP A 37 -12.32 -3.18 26.57
CA ASP A 37 -10.91 -3.05 26.15
C ASP A 37 -10.58 -4.14 25.12
N LEU A 38 -10.62 -3.77 23.84
CA LEU A 38 -10.38 -4.65 22.71
C LEU A 38 -9.08 -4.30 22.01
N GLN A 39 -8.44 -5.30 21.39
CA GLN A 39 -7.24 -5.15 20.59
C GLN A 39 -7.50 -5.61 19.16
N LEU A 40 -7.28 -4.73 18.19
CA LEU A 40 -7.20 -5.10 16.78
C LEU A 40 -5.71 -5.14 16.40
N LEU A 41 -5.26 -6.27 15.87
CA LEU A 41 -3.93 -6.45 15.30
C LEU A 41 -4.06 -6.40 13.79
N TYR A 42 -3.48 -5.37 13.17
CA TYR A 42 -3.67 -5.10 11.76
C TYR A 42 -2.38 -5.20 10.98
N VAL A 43 -2.42 -5.96 9.90
CA VAL A 43 -1.36 -6.09 8.89
C VAL A 43 -1.98 -5.96 7.50
N ALA A 44 -1.23 -5.36 6.55
CA ALA A 44 -1.70 -5.26 5.18
C ALA A 44 -0.54 -5.30 4.18
N ASP A 45 -0.88 -5.54 2.91
CA ASP A 45 0.05 -5.51 1.78
C ASP A 45 1.36 -6.27 2.07
N THR A 46 1.25 -7.45 2.67
CA THR A 46 2.43 -8.25 3.02
C THR A 46 3.21 -8.71 1.79
N LEU A 47 2.56 -8.73 0.61
CA LEU A 47 3.14 -9.10 -0.68
C LEU A 47 3.87 -10.46 -0.61
N ASP A 48 3.38 -11.36 0.22
CA ASP A 48 4.00 -12.67 0.54
C ASP A 48 5.51 -12.54 0.84
N ALA A 49 5.92 -11.46 1.51
CA ALA A 49 7.31 -11.24 1.90
C ALA A 49 7.72 -12.16 3.06
N ARG A 50 8.09 -13.39 2.74
CA ARG A 50 8.36 -14.46 3.71
C ARG A 50 9.64 -14.26 4.49
N GLU A 51 10.66 -13.69 3.82
CA GLU A 51 11.96 -13.42 4.42
C GLU A 51 12.07 -11.96 4.88
N PRO A 52 12.80 -11.69 5.97
CA PRO A 52 13.10 -10.33 6.36
C PRO A 52 13.84 -9.57 5.25
N GLY A 53 13.41 -8.36 4.97
CA GLY A 53 13.97 -7.52 3.92
C GLY A 53 14.42 -6.16 4.43
N TRP A 54 15.10 -5.40 3.57
CA TRP A 54 15.39 -4.00 3.85
C TRP A 54 14.10 -3.19 3.87
N PRO A 55 13.96 -2.19 4.76
CA PRO A 55 12.75 -1.37 4.80
C PRO A 55 12.60 -0.53 3.54
N VAL A 56 11.36 -0.33 3.13
CA VAL A 56 10.99 0.45 1.95
C VAL A 56 10.19 1.66 2.39
N VAL A 57 10.80 2.84 2.31
CA VAL A 57 10.09 4.10 2.54
C VAL A 57 10.43 5.06 1.41
N PRO A 58 9.45 5.68 0.76
CA PRO A 58 9.70 6.66 -0.30
C PRO A 58 10.53 7.83 0.23
N ARG A 59 11.56 8.22 -0.52
CA ARG A 59 12.36 9.42 -0.21
C ARG A 59 11.56 10.69 -0.43
N VAL A 60 10.74 10.69 -1.50
CA VAL A 60 9.85 11.80 -1.85
C VAL A 60 8.42 11.30 -1.89
N ARG A 61 7.56 11.91 -1.09
CA ARG A 61 6.12 11.65 -1.07
C ARG A 61 5.38 12.95 -1.31
N LEU A 62 4.78 13.04 -2.49
CA LEU A 62 3.91 14.13 -2.87
C LEU A 62 2.51 13.59 -3.12
N GLY A 63 1.53 14.34 -2.71
CA GLY A 63 0.12 14.12 -2.98
C GLY A 63 -0.52 15.40 -3.51
N PRO A 64 -1.82 15.61 -3.33
CA PRO A 64 -2.48 16.83 -3.75
C PRO A 64 -1.79 18.08 -3.21
N ALA A 65 -1.68 19.08 -4.07
CA ALA A 65 -0.92 20.30 -3.80
C ALA A 65 -1.43 21.04 -2.54
N GLY A 66 -2.73 21.07 -2.32
CA GLY A 66 -3.34 21.68 -1.14
C GLY A 66 -3.11 20.91 0.16
N ARG A 67 -2.61 19.68 0.09
CA ARG A 67 -2.38 18.81 1.25
C ARG A 67 -0.91 18.57 1.57
N ILE A 68 -0.03 19.35 0.99
CA ILE A 68 1.42 19.21 1.17
C ILE A 68 1.82 19.35 2.64
N GLY A 69 2.67 18.46 3.12
CA GLY A 69 3.09 18.42 4.52
C GLY A 69 2.03 17.89 5.51
N ALA A 70 0.82 17.56 5.03
CA ALA A 70 -0.16 16.80 5.81
C ALA A 70 0.15 15.29 5.72
N ALA A 71 -0.29 14.54 6.74
CA ALA A 71 -0.24 13.08 6.68
C ALA A 71 -1.12 12.55 5.53
N PRO A 72 -0.71 11.54 4.77
CA PRO A 72 0.57 10.82 4.82
C PRO A 72 1.65 11.41 3.90
N TRP A 73 1.46 12.56 3.28
CA TRP A 73 2.36 13.18 2.30
C TRP A 73 3.48 13.97 2.97
N ARG A 74 4.30 13.24 3.71
CA ARG A 74 5.55 13.75 4.30
C ARG A 74 6.70 12.86 3.88
N THR A 75 7.89 13.43 3.82
CA THR A 75 9.10 12.64 3.55
C THR A 75 9.48 11.77 4.73
N GLY A 76 10.30 10.75 4.48
CA GLY A 76 10.80 9.85 5.51
C GLY A 76 11.42 10.60 6.69
N ALA A 77 12.27 11.61 6.43
CA ALA A 77 12.91 12.42 7.47
C ALA A 77 11.91 13.22 8.33
N ASP A 78 10.83 13.72 7.75
CA ASP A 78 9.82 14.45 8.49
C ASP A 78 8.92 13.51 9.31
N ALA A 79 8.59 12.35 8.76
CA ALA A 79 7.87 11.31 9.47
C ALA A 79 8.69 10.75 10.65
N ALA A 80 10.01 10.54 10.47
CA ALA A 80 10.92 10.09 11.52
C ALA A 80 11.02 11.07 12.70
N ARG A 81 10.92 12.37 12.43
CA ARG A 81 10.87 13.38 13.53
C ARG A 81 9.61 13.31 14.37
N LEU A 82 8.48 12.96 13.76
CA LEU A 82 7.20 12.79 14.47
C LEU A 82 7.17 11.49 15.29
N ALA A 83 7.82 10.46 14.80
CA ALA A 83 7.87 9.16 15.45
C ALA A 83 9.30 8.60 15.44
N PRO A 84 10.17 9.02 16.39
CA PRO A 84 11.58 8.61 16.44
C PRO A 84 11.78 7.09 16.49
N THR A 85 10.84 6.35 17.05
CA THR A 85 10.86 4.87 17.08
C THR A 85 10.77 4.24 15.69
N LEU A 86 10.29 4.98 14.70
CA LEU A 86 10.21 4.55 13.31
C LEU A 86 11.34 5.09 12.44
N ALA A 87 12.22 5.93 12.98
CA ALA A 87 13.34 6.49 12.23
C ALA A 87 14.14 5.43 11.46
N PRO A 88 14.47 4.24 12.02
CA PRO A 88 15.17 3.20 11.29
C PRO A 88 14.41 2.66 10.07
N LEU A 89 13.07 2.63 10.13
CA LEU A 89 12.22 2.19 9.01
C LEU A 89 12.05 3.28 7.97
N LEU A 90 12.06 4.54 8.40
CA LEU A 90 11.77 5.70 7.56
C LEU A 90 13.02 6.28 6.89
N ASP A 91 14.20 5.95 7.39
CA ASP A 91 15.49 6.34 6.82
C ASP A 91 16.11 5.21 5.98
N ALA A 92 15.40 4.79 4.95
CA ALA A 92 15.77 3.64 4.11
C ALA A 92 17.13 3.77 3.40
N GLY A 93 17.67 4.98 3.27
CA GLY A 93 18.99 5.21 2.67
C GLY A 93 20.17 5.02 3.64
N ARG A 94 19.91 5.08 4.94
CA ARG A 94 20.92 5.05 5.99
C ARG A 94 20.54 4.17 7.17
N GLY A 95 19.52 3.31 7.00
CA GLY A 95 18.99 2.51 8.09
C GLY A 95 20.06 1.84 8.94
N ASP A 96 19.71 1.47 10.14
CA ASP A 96 20.53 0.81 11.17
C ASP A 96 21.17 -0.54 10.73
N GLY A 97 21.11 -0.87 9.45
CA GLY A 97 21.58 -2.14 8.89
C GLY A 97 20.68 -3.33 9.25
N GLN A 98 19.50 -3.08 9.80
CA GLN A 98 18.56 -4.10 10.23
C GLN A 98 17.61 -4.49 9.10
N ARG A 99 17.20 -5.75 9.08
CA ARG A 99 16.14 -6.28 8.24
C ARG A 99 14.83 -6.33 9.02
N TYR A 100 13.73 -6.12 8.33
CA TYR A 100 12.39 -6.08 8.91
C TYR A 100 11.44 -7.03 8.20
N GLY A 101 10.37 -7.42 8.88
CA GLY A 101 9.36 -8.31 8.33
C GLY A 101 9.77 -9.78 8.39
N GLY A 102 9.27 -10.53 7.40
CA GLY A 102 9.37 -11.97 7.36
C GLY A 102 8.27 -12.66 8.15
N TYR A 103 7.58 -13.61 7.50
CA TYR A 103 6.36 -14.22 8.07
C TYR A 103 6.61 -14.95 9.39
N ALA A 104 7.74 -15.62 9.57
CA ALA A 104 8.05 -16.31 10.82
C ALA A 104 8.11 -15.33 12.01
N ALA A 105 8.82 -14.21 11.85
CA ALA A 105 8.93 -13.19 12.90
C ALA A 105 7.58 -12.48 13.12
N LEU A 106 6.86 -12.18 12.03
CA LEU A 106 5.54 -11.56 12.06
C LEU A 106 4.54 -12.43 12.83
N ALA A 107 4.51 -13.75 12.56
CA ALA A 107 3.65 -14.70 13.26
C ALA A 107 3.97 -14.80 14.75
N CYS A 108 5.27 -14.86 15.11
CA CYS A 108 5.69 -14.86 16.51
C CYS A 108 5.23 -13.60 17.25
N GLN A 109 5.41 -12.43 16.64
CA GLN A 109 5.05 -11.17 17.27
C GLN A 109 3.52 -11.01 17.38
N LEU A 110 2.75 -11.41 16.37
CA LEU A 110 1.29 -11.46 16.45
C LEU A 110 0.82 -12.39 17.58
N SER A 111 1.42 -13.58 17.70
CA SER A 111 1.13 -14.52 18.79
C SER A 111 1.40 -13.92 20.16
N GLN A 112 2.55 -13.25 20.32
CA GLN A 112 2.92 -12.57 21.57
C GLN A 112 1.93 -11.46 21.93
N LEU A 113 1.53 -10.62 20.96
CA LEU A 113 0.57 -9.54 21.19
C LEU A 113 -0.81 -10.10 21.58
N ARG A 114 -1.29 -11.15 20.89
CA ARG A 114 -2.54 -11.84 21.26
C ARG A 114 -2.51 -12.41 22.68
N THR A 115 -1.40 -13.07 23.04
CA THR A 115 -1.25 -13.69 24.37
C THR A 115 -1.27 -12.63 25.46
N ARG A 116 -0.64 -11.47 25.23
CA ARG A 116 -0.55 -10.38 26.21
C ARG A 116 -1.93 -9.77 26.54
N GLN A 117 -2.80 -9.59 25.55
CA GLN A 117 -4.13 -9.01 25.75
C GLN A 117 -5.19 -10.07 26.09
N GLY A 118 -4.95 -11.32 25.70
CA GLY A 118 -5.90 -12.43 25.76
C GLY A 118 -6.66 -12.62 24.44
N ALA A 119 -6.80 -13.87 24.02
CA ALA A 119 -7.39 -14.22 22.72
C ALA A 119 -8.85 -13.77 22.58
N THR A 120 -9.61 -13.75 23.69
CA THR A 120 -11.02 -13.32 23.71
C THR A 120 -11.20 -11.82 23.47
N ARG A 121 -10.14 -11.01 23.63
CA ARG A 121 -10.14 -9.56 23.46
C ARG A 121 -9.35 -9.11 22.22
N SER A 122 -8.73 -10.05 21.52
CA SER A 122 -7.90 -9.75 20.34
C SER A 122 -8.59 -10.20 19.06
N LEU A 123 -8.37 -9.45 17.99
CA LEU A 123 -8.80 -9.79 16.64
C LEU A 123 -7.66 -9.47 15.66
N THR A 124 -7.26 -10.46 14.84
CA THR A 124 -6.21 -10.27 13.84
C THR A 124 -6.84 -10.04 12.47
N LEU A 125 -6.55 -8.89 11.87
CA LEU A 125 -7.09 -8.41 10.60
C LEU A 125 -6.00 -8.33 9.55
N GLU A 126 -6.31 -8.83 8.36
CA GLU A 126 -5.46 -8.77 7.19
C GLU A 126 -6.19 -8.03 6.05
N ASN A 127 -5.46 -7.23 5.27
CA ASN A 127 -6.06 -6.49 4.17
C ASN A 127 -5.07 -6.35 3.00
N GLY A 128 -5.60 -6.11 1.80
CA GLY A 128 -4.81 -5.79 0.63
C GLY A 128 -4.06 -6.98 0.02
N GLN A 129 -2.94 -6.67 -0.60
CA GLN A 129 -2.12 -7.54 -1.44
C GLN A 129 -1.26 -8.50 -0.59
N CYS A 130 -1.88 -9.54 -0.02
CA CYS A 130 -1.20 -10.50 0.84
C CYS A 130 -1.00 -11.87 0.17
N TRP A 131 -1.88 -12.26 -0.77
CA TRP A 131 -1.82 -13.57 -1.45
C TRP A 131 -1.11 -13.52 -2.81
N ASN A 132 -0.66 -12.36 -3.21
CA ASN A 132 0.18 -12.11 -4.38
C ASN A 132 1.46 -11.38 -3.93
N GLY A 133 2.38 -11.13 -4.86
CA GLY A 133 3.58 -10.32 -4.62
C GLY A 133 4.90 -11.07 -4.70
N SER A 134 4.88 -12.39 -4.54
CA SER A 134 6.07 -13.26 -4.65
C SER A 134 6.01 -14.18 -5.87
N GLY A 135 7.17 -14.67 -6.31
CA GLY A 135 7.23 -15.74 -7.30
C GLY A 135 6.59 -17.03 -6.81
N LEU A 136 6.65 -17.29 -5.51
CA LEU A 136 6.01 -18.46 -4.91
C LEU A 136 4.48 -18.38 -5.02
N THR A 137 3.87 -17.24 -4.72
CA THR A 137 2.42 -17.07 -4.89
C THR A 137 2.00 -17.15 -6.35
N GLN A 138 2.83 -16.69 -7.29
CA GLN A 138 2.57 -16.83 -8.72
C GLN A 138 2.58 -18.30 -9.12
N LEU A 139 3.61 -19.07 -8.76
CA LEU A 139 3.73 -20.50 -9.11
C LEU A 139 2.64 -21.37 -8.48
N THR A 140 2.22 -21.03 -7.25
CA THR A 140 1.17 -21.76 -6.52
C THR A 140 -0.23 -21.15 -6.75
N ARG A 141 -0.34 -20.12 -7.59
CA ARG A 141 -1.59 -19.43 -7.90
C ARG A 141 -2.38 -19.04 -6.64
N GLY A 142 -1.68 -18.39 -5.69
CA GLY A 142 -2.26 -17.87 -4.44
C GLY A 142 -2.30 -18.85 -3.26
N GLU A 143 -2.09 -20.17 -3.45
CA GLU A 143 -2.15 -21.13 -2.33
C GLU A 143 -1.14 -20.82 -1.23
N ALA A 144 0.09 -20.49 -1.62
CA ALA A 144 1.13 -20.09 -0.66
C ALA A 144 0.74 -18.84 0.15
N GLY A 145 0.01 -17.90 -0.45
CA GLY A 145 -0.52 -16.73 0.26
C GLY A 145 -1.56 -17.10 1.32
N VAL A 146 -2.46 -18.04 0.99
CA VAL A 146 -3.42 -18.59 1.96
C VAL A 146 -2.70 -19.22 3.15
N ASP A 147 -1.69 -20.05 2.89
CA ASP A 147 -0.89 -20.69 3.95
C ASP A 147 -0.18 -19.64 4.82
N GLY A 148 0.28 -18.55 4.21
CA GLY A 148 0.85 -17.39 4.91
C GLY A 148 -0.15 -16.75 5.87
N SER A 149 -1.36 -16.42 5.40
CA SER A 149 -2.41 -15.82 6.23
C SER A 149 -2.83 -16.76 7.37
N GLN A 150 -2.89 -18.07 7.13
CA GLN A 150 -3.17 -19.07 8.17
C GLN A 150 -2.04 -19.12 9.22
N LEU A 151 -0.77 -19.06 8.80
CA LEU A 151 0.37 -18.97 9.72
C LEU A 151 0.31 -17.72 10.60
N LEU A 152 -0.08 -16.57 10.04
CA LEU A 152 -0.25 -15.33 10.79
C LEU A 152 -1.44 -15.38 11.76
N GLY A 153 -2.34 -16.35 11.61
CA GLY A 153 -3.57 -16.43 12.37
C GLY A 153 -4.54 -15.31 12.01
N SER A 154 -4.54 -14.88 10.75
CA SER A 154 -5.50 -13.93 10.21
C SER A 154 -6.92 -14.49 10.34
N GLU A 155 -7.83 -13.67 10.87
CA GLU A 155 -9.21 -14.09 11.12
C GLU A 155 -10.19 -13.54 10.08
N ILE A 156 -9.86 -12.42 9.45
CA ILE A 156 -10.70 -11.75 8.45
C ILE A 156 -9.81 -11.03 7.45
N ARG A 157 -10.24 -11.03 6.19
CA ARG A 157 -9.61 -10.24 5.13
C ARG A 157 -10.62 -9.66 4.14
N VAL A 158 -10.14 -8.75 3.28
CA VAL A 158 -10.87 -8.24 2.12
C VAL A 158 -10.42 -9.01 0.87
N SER A 159 -11.32 -9.24 -0.08
CA SER A 159 -11.01 -9.74 -1.42
C SER A 159 -10.14 -8.72 -2.16
N SER A 160 -8.96 -9.14 -2.60
CA SER A 160 -7.95 -8.28 -3.22
C SER A 160 -7.54 -8.79 -4.61
N ASP A 161 -6.26 -8.62 -5.00
CA ASP A 161 -5.76 -8.93 -6.34
C ASP A 161 -5.84 -10.41 -6.73
N GLU A 162 -5.93 -11.34 -5.79
CA GLU A 162 -6.08 -12.76 -6.08
C GLU A 162 -7.31 -13.07 -6.96
N ARG A 163 -8.41 -12.28 -6.82
CA ARG A 163 -9.60 -12.44 -7.67
C ARG A 163 -9.36 -11.99 -9.11
N LEU A 164 -8.40 -11.09 -9.33
CA LEU A 164 -8.02 -10.58 -10.64
C LEU A 164 -6.94 -11.46 -11.29
N LEU A 165 -5.99 -11.93 -10.48
CA LEU A 165 -4.88 -12.77 -10.92
C LEU A 165 -5.31 -14.20 -11.24
N TRP A 166 -6.18 -14.77 -10.42
CA TRP A 166 -6.62 -16.16 -10.53
C TRP A 166 -8.15 -16.28 -10.35
N PRO A 167 -8.95 -15.65 -11.23
CA PRO A 167 -10.41 -15.58 -11.08
C PRO A 167 -11.03 -16.98 -10.99
N GLU A 168 -10.52 -17.95 -11.73
CA GLU A 168 -10.97 -19.34 -11.74
C GLU A 168 -10.68 -20.10 -10.44
N ARG A 169 -9.78 -19.60 -9.60
CA ARG A 169 -9.36 -20.25 -8.35
C ARG A 169 -9.80 -19.50 -7.09
N SER A 170 -10.17 -18.24 -7.20
CA SER A 170 -10.37 -17.35 -6.06
C SER A 170 -11.39 -17.89 -5.06
N ALA A 171 -12.53 -18.41 -5.54
CA ALA A 171 -13.52 -19.05 -4.68
C ALA A 171 -12.98 -20.30 -3.92
N ALA A 172 -12.08 -21.06 -4.55
CA ALA A 172 -11.43 -22.19 -3.90
C ALA A 172 -10.40 -21.75 -2.85
N LEU A 173 -9.64 -20.67 -3.15
CA LEU A 173 -8.69 -20.07 -2.22
C LEU A 173 -9.42 -19.54 -0.98
N TYR A 174 -10.57 -18.87 -1.14
CA TYR A 174 -11.36 -18.35 -0.03
C TYR A 174 -11.94 -19.48 0.84
N ARG A 175 -12.43 -20.57 0.21
CA ARG A 175 -12.83 -21.77 0.96
C ARG A 175 -11.67 -22.43 1.72
N ARG A 176 -10.47 -22.50 1.11
CA ARG A 176 -9.25 -23.02 1.76
C ARG A 176 -8.83 -22.15 2.94
N TYR A 177 -8.94 -20.84 2.82
CA TYR A 177 -8.68 -19.91 3.92
C TYR A 177 -9.57 -20.19 5.13
N GLY A 178 -10.83 -20.54 4.90
CA GLY A 178 -11.77 -21.02 5.93
C GLY A 178 -12.19 -19.94 6.94
N ARG A 179 -12.00 -18.66 6.61
CA ARG A 179 -12.37 -17.50 7.42
C ARG A 179 -13.14 -16.50 6.54
N PRO A 180 -13.88 -15.53 7.13
CA PRO A 180 -14.59 -14.54 6.35
C PRO A 180 -13.67 -13.73 5.42
N VAL A 181 -14.06 -13.66 4.15
CA VAL A 181 -13.52 -12.76 3.14
C VAL A 181 -14.61 -11.77 2.77
N LEU A 182 -14.28 -10.49 2.72
CA LEU A 182 -15.26 -9.41 2.62
C LEU A 182 -15.14 -8.65 1.30
N GLY A 183 -16.28 -8.10 0.79
CA GLY A 183 -16.32 -7.35 -0.45
C GLY A 183 -17.64 -6.60 -0.64
N ALA A 184 -17.92 -5.58 0.18
CA ALA A 184 -19.17 -4.81 0.15
C ALA A 184 -19.40 -4.07 -1.17
N THR A 185 -18.36 -3.67 -1.85
CA THR A 185 -18.42 -2.91 -3.11
C THR A 185 -18.44 -3.80 -4.36
N LEU A 186 -18.29 -5.11 -4.21
CA LEU A 186 -18.58 -6.09 -5.28
C LEU A 186 -20.09 -6.17 -5.55
N THR A 187 -20.46 -6.54 -6.77
CA THR A 187 -21.87 -6.83 -7.09
C THR A 187 -22.35 -8.09 -6.35
N GLU A 188 -23.64 -8.27 -6.24
CA GLU A 188 -24.22 -9.47 -5.62
C GLU A 188 -23.80 -10.75 -6.36
N GLU A 189 -23.75 -10.68 -7.70
CA GLU A 189 -23.28 -11.78 -8.54
C GLU A 189 -21.82 -12.13 -8.26
N GLN A 190 -20.94 -11.12 -8.19
CA GLN A 190 -19.52 -11.34 -7.85
C GLN A 190 -19.36 -11.93 -6.45
N ARG A 191 -20.09 -11.40 -5.44
CA ARG A 191 -20.05 -11.94 -4.08
C ARG A 191 -20.49 -13.39 -4.02
N SER A 192 -21.60 -13.72 -4.68
CA SER A 192 -22.13 -15.07 -4.74
C SER A 192 -21.15 -16.04 -5.41
N ALA A 193 -20.58 -15.65 -6.56
CA ALA A 193 -19.61 -16.46 -7.29
C ALA A 193 -18.33 -16.72 -6.49
N LEU A 194 -17.85 -15.73 -5.74
CA LEU A 194 -16.65 -15.82 -4.92
C LEU A 194 -16.88 -16.44 -3.54
N GLY A 195 -18.13 -16.48 -3.05
CA GLY A 195 -18.44 -16.89 -1.68
C GLY A 195 -17.97 -15.87 -0.64
N VAL A 196 -18.03 -14.55 -0.94
CA VAL A 196 -17.63 -13.48 -0.03
C VAL A 196 -18.85 -12.73 0.50
N ALA A 197 -18.73 -12.18 1.70
CA ALA A 197 -19.78 -11.41 2.34
C ALA A 197 -19.52 -9.90 2.23
N PRO A 198 -20.55 -9.03 2.25
CA PRO A 198 -20.33 -7.59 2.30
C PRO A 198 -19.71 -7.13 3.63
N PHE A 199 -20.14 -7.75 4.72
CA PHE A 199 -19.60 -7.54 6.07
C PHE A 199 -19.78 -8.80 6.91
N THR A 200 -19.13 -8.83 8.06
CA THR A 200 -19.32 -9.88 9.08
C THR A 200 -19.45 -9.27 10.47
N LEU A 201 -20.13 -9.98 11.36
CA LEU A 201 -20.24 -9.62 12.77
C LEU A 201 -19.42 -10.61 13.60
N ILE A 202 -18.59 -10.09 14.47
CA ILE A 202 -17.81 -10.86 15.44
C ILE A 202 -18.10 -10.32 16.84
N GLU A 203 -18.22 -11.21 17.79
CA GLU A 203 -18.30 -10.83 19.20
C GLU A 203 -16.95 -11.09 19.88
N ARG A 204 -16.46 -10.10 20.60
CA ARG A 204 -15.28 -10.18 21.46
C ARG A 204 -15.57 -9.50 22.78
N ASP A 205 -15.43 -10.24 23.88
CA ASP A 205 -15.67 -9.74 25.25
C ASP A 205 -17.03 -9.02 25.38
N GLY A 206 -18.08 -9.61 24.75
CA GLY A 206 -19.43 -9.06 24.69
C GLY A 206 -19.58 -7.80 23.83
N VAL A 207 -18.59 -7.38 23.03
CA VAL A 207 -18.69 -6.32 22.02
C VAL A 207 -19.01 -6.93 20.66
N ARG A 208 -20.04 -6.44 20.01
CA ARG A 208 -20.36 -6.76 18.62
C ARG A 208 -19.56 -5.85 17.70
N ILE A 209 -18.66 -6.42 16.96
CA ILE A 209 -17.81 -5.72 16.01
C ILE A 209 -18.32 -6.03 14.60
N ALA A 210 -18.71 -5.00 13.84
CA ALA A 210 -18.96 -5.13 12.42
C ALA A 210 -17.67 -4.83 11.65
N LEU A 211 -17.32 -5.70 10.71
CA LEU A 211 -16.19 -5.52 9.80
C LEU A 211 -16.74 -5.49 8.38
N VAL A 212 -16.57 -4.36 7.69
CA VAL A 212 -17.04 -4.12 6.33
C VAL A 212 -15.85 -4.09 5.39
N GLY A 213 -15.86 -4.88 4.31
CA GLY A 213 -14.77 -4.94 3.34
C GLY A 213 -15.03 -4.08 2.11
N VAL A 214 -14.10 -3.22 1.74
CA VAL A 214 -14.17 -2.35 0.56
C VAL A 214 -13.07 -2.71 -0.41
N THR A 215 -13.43 -3.05 -1.66
CA THR A 215 -12.49 -3.43 -2.72
C THR A 215 -12.10 -2.23 -3.58
N ASP A 216 -10.99 -2.36 -4.31
CA ASP A 216 -10.44 -1.31 -5.17
C ASP A 216 -11.46 -0.80 -6.20
N PRO A 217 -11.71 0.52 -6.24
CA PRO A 217 -12.60 1.13 -7.23
C PRO A 217 -12.05 1.11 -8.68
N TYR A 218 -10.74 0.88 -8.84
CA TYR A 218 -10.05 0.85 -10.14
C TYR A 218 -9.67 -0.56 -10.60
N ALA A 219 -10.13 -1.58 -9.87
CA ALA A 219 -9.89 -2.97 -10.27
C ALA A 219 -10.51 -3.26 -11.64
N SER A 220 -9.85 -4.09 -12.46
CA SER A 220 -10.30 -4.41 -13.81
C SER A 220 -11.68 -5.07 -13.87
N ASP A 221 -12.13 -5.68 -12.79
CA ASP A 221 -13.46 -6.27 -12.63
C ASP A 221 -14.53 -5.26 -12.16
N GLN A 222 -14.16 -4.00 -11.89
CA GLN A 222 -15.05 -2.90 -11.53
C GLN A 222 -15.43 -2.09 -12.79
N GLN A 223 -16.45 -2.56 -13.50
CA GLN A 223 -16.92 -1.90 -14.73
C GLN A 223 -17.91 -0.76 -14.49
N ALA A 224 -18.41 -0.63 -13.26
CA ALA A 224 -19.38 0.40 -12.92
C ALA A 224 -18.71 1.76 -12.63
N PRO A 225 -19.42 2.88 -12.86
CA PRO A 225 -18.97 4.20 -12.44
C PRO A 225 -18.65 4.27 -10.95
N LEU A 226 -17.68 5.11 -10.56
CA LEU A 226 -17.27 5.29 -9.15
C LEU A 226 -18.44 5.67 -8.23
N ALA A 227 -19.43 6.39 -8.74
CA ALA A 227 -20.65 6.72 -8.00
C ALA A 227 -21.43 5.47 -7.60
N ASP A 228 -21.54 4.50 -8.49
CA ASP A 228 -22.24 3.23 -8.24
C ASP A 228 -21.45 2.34 -7.31
N TRP A 229 -20.12 2.34 -7.44
CA TRP A 229 -19.23 1.65 -6.50
C TRP A 229 -19.45 2.14 -5.07
N TYR A 230 -19.50 3.45 -4.85
CA TYR A 230 -19.77 4.02 -3.53
C TYR A 230 -21.23 3.83 -3.10
N ALA A 231 -22.20 3.92 -4.03
CA ALA A 231 -23.60 3.71 -3.73
C ALA A 231 -23.90 2.30 -3.18
N ARG A 232 -23.15 1.28 -3.63
CA ARG A 232 -23.27 -0.09 -3.09
C ARG A 232 -22.83 -0.20 -1.64
N LEU A 233 -21.88 0.62 -1.21
CA LEU A 233 -21.35 0.58 0.16
C LEU A 233 -22.32 1.16 1.20
N ARG A 234 -23.07 2.20 0.86
CA ARG A 234 -23.93 2.94 1.80
C ARG A 234 -24.96 2.06 2.55
N PRO A 235 -25.80 1.24 1.88
CA PRO A 235 -26.76 0.40 2.58
C PRO A 235 -26.08 -0.64 3.47
N VAL A 236 -24.91 -1.16 3.07
CA VAL A 236 -24.14 -2.11 3.87
C VAL A 236 -23.64 -1.46 5.17
N LEU A 237 -23.15 -0.22 5.11
CA LEU A 237 -22.72 0.52 6.30
C LEU A 237 -23.89 0.76 7.27
N ALA A 238 -25.02 1.20 6.75
CA ALA A 238 -26.22 1.44 7.58
C ALA A 238 -26.71 0.14 8.26
N GLU A 239 -26.76 -0.97 7.53
CA GLU A 239 -27.11 -2.28 8.08
C GLU A 239 -26.11 -2.74 9.15
N ALA A 240 -24.81 -2.68 8.85
CA ALA A 240 -23.75 -3.07 9.76
C ALA A 240 -23.77 -2.24 11.05
N ARG A 241 -23.95 -0.88 10.91
CA ARG A 241 -24.02 0.02 12.07
C ARG A 241 -25.20 -0.33 13.00
N GLY A 242 -26.36 -0.69 12.43
CA GLY A 242 -27.53 -1.07 13.21
C GLY A 242 -27.35 -2.34 14.05
N LYS A 243 -26.33 -3.17 13.74
CA LYS A 243 -26.07 -4.47 14.38
C LYS A 243 -24.85 -4.50 15.29
N ALA A 244 -24.04 -3.43 15.31
CA ALA A 244 -22.73 -3.46 15.96
C ALA A 244 -22.51 -2.30 16.95
N ASP A 245 -21.71 -2.59 17.96
CA ASP A 245 -21.23 -1.61 18.93
C ASP A 245 -20.01 -0.86 18.37
N LEU A 246 -19.12 -1.54 17.64
CA LEU A 246 -17.93 -1.02 16.94
C LEU A 246 -18.02 -1.35 15.45
N LEU A 247 -17.91 -0.36 14.57
CA LEU A 247 -17.87 -0.56 13.12
C LEU A 247 -16.50 -0.19 12.54
N VAL A 248 -15.80 -1.18 11.99
CA VAL A 248 -14.49 -1.04 11.36
C VAL A 248 -14.61 -1.32 9.86
N VAL A 249 -14.09 -0.42 9.04
CA VAL A 249 -14.02 -0.58 7.60
C VAL A 249 -12.60 -0.99 7.22
N LEU A 250 -12.46 -2.11 6.51
CA LEU A 250 -11.22 -2.54 5.87
C LEU A 250 -11.28 -2.15 4.39
N ALA A 251 -10.39 -1.28 3.93
CA ALA A 251 -10.44 -0.75 2.58
C ALA A 251 -9.16 -1.08 1.78
N ASP A 252 -9.28 -1.96 0.79
CA ASP A 252 -8.22 -2.28 -0.17
C ASP A 252 -8.29 -1.31 -1.36
N VAL A 253 -7.99 -0.02 -1.13
CA VAL A 253 -8.27 1.05 -2.09
C VAL A 253 -7.11 2.04 -2.33
N GLY A 254 -6.03 1.93 -1.61
CA GLY A 254 -4.95 2.92 -1.63
C GLY A 254 -5.19 4.12 -0.72
N SER A 255 -4.16 4.97 -0.57
CA SER A 255 -4.18 6.07 0.41
C SER A 255 -5.11 7.21 -0.01
N GLY A 256 -5.12 7.59 -1.29
CA GLY A 256 -5.99 8.67 -1.81
C GLY A 256 -7.47 8.32 -1.67
N PRO A 257 -7.94 7.23 -2.31
CA PRO A 257 -9.32 6.77 -2.18
C PRO A 257 -9.71 6.46 -0.73
N GLY A 258 -8.79 5.94 0.09
CA GLY A 258 -9.03 5.70 1.52
C GLY A 258 -9.34 6.99 2.29
N LEU A 259 -8.58 8.06 2.07
CA LEU A 259 -8.85 9.35 2.70
C LEU A 259 -10.12 10.00 2.15
N TRP A 260 -10.41 9.83 0.85
CA TRP A 260 -11.69 10.26 0.24
C TRP A 260 -12.89 9.54 0.89
N LEU A 261 -12.78 8.24 1.13
CA LEU A 261 -13.79 7.47 1.86
C LEU A 261 -13.95 7.98 3.29
N ALA A 262 -12.84 8.19 4.00
CA ALA A 262 -12.85 8.61 5.40
C ALA A 262 -13.64 9.91 5.62
N GLU A 263 -13.61 10.84 4.67
CA GLU A 263 -14.40 12.07 4.70
C GLU A 263 -15.92 11.83 4.66
N ARG A 264 -16.37 10.63 4.25
CA ARG A 264 -17.76 10.27 3.92
C ARG A 264 -18.33 9.13 4.76
N LEU A 265 -17.50 8.41 5.51
CA LEU A 265 -17.92 7.25 6.31
C LEU A 265 -18.46 7.70 7.68
N GLU A 266 -19.69 8.22 7.70
CA GLU A 266 -20.30 8.73 8.95
C GLU A 266 -20.62 7.63 9.97
N GLU A 267 -20.88 6.41 9.51
CA GLU A 267 -21.23 5.25 10.32
C GLU A 267 -20.02 4.56 10.96
N ALA A 268 -18.82 4.76 10.41
CA ALA A 268 -17.62 4.04 10.84
C ALA A 268 -16.96 4.67 12.07
N ASP A 269 -16.34 3.82 12.88
CA ASP A 269 -15.50 4.22 14.01
C ASP A 269 -14.01 4.21 13.66
N LEU A 270 -13.60 3.39 12.68
CA LEU A 270 -12.22 3.20 12.25
C LEU A 270 -12.14 2.81 10.78
N LEU A 271 -11.16 3.34 10.05
CA LEU A 271 -10.81 2.92 8.68
C LEU A 271 -9.40 2.35 8.64
N LEU A 272 -9.27 1.12 8.16
CA LEU A 272 -8.02 0.40 7.95
C LEU A 272 -7.74 0.29 6.46
N CYS A 273 -6.77 1.07 5.95
CA CYS A 273 -6.43 1.10 4.53
C CYS A 273 -5.34 0.09 4.15
N ALA A 274 -5.39 -0.38 2.91
CA ALA A 274 -4.37 -1.19 2.27
C ALA A 274 -4.13 -0.72 0.82
N ARG A 275 -3.41 -1.49 -0.01
CA ARG A 275 -3.06 -1.27 -1.42
C ARG A 275 -2.11 -0.08 -1.65
N GLY A 276 -2.17 0.95 -0.83
CA GLY A 276 -1.28 2.10 -0.94
C GLY A 276 0.18 1.79 -0.58
N GLN A 277 0.41 0.73 0.17
CA GLN A 277 1.71 0.34 0.71
C GLN A 277 2.37 1.48 1.51
N ASP A 278 1.57 2.43 1.95
CA ASP A 278 2.02 3.61 2.68
C ASP A 278 2.08 3.31 4.19
N LEU A 279 3.16 3.71 4.83
CA LEU A 279 3.31 3.65 6.27
C LEU A 279 3.13 5.05 6.86
N TRP A 280 2.21 5.17 7.81
CA TRP A 280 2.11 6.32 8.69
C TRP A 280 2.02 5.84 10.14
N PRO A 281 2.86 6.37 11.06
CA PRO A 281 3.05 5.76 12.39
C PRO A 281 1.89 5.90 13.37
N GLU A 282 0.93 6.76 13.05
CA GLU A 282 -0.20 7.09 13.91
C GLU A 282 -1.52 6.97 13.15
N LEU A 283 -2.64 6.95 13.85
CA LEU A 283 -3.94 7.12 13.21
C LEU A 283 -4.09 8.53 12.67
N ILE A 284 -4.44 8.67 11.40
CA ILE A 284 -4.67 9.95 10.74
C ILE A 284 -6.12 10.38 11.01
N PRO A 285 -6.36 11.48 11.73
CA PRO A 285 -7.72 11.98 11.93
C PRO A 285 -8.21 12.69 10.67
N VAL A 286 -9.18 12.11 9.97
CA VAL A 286 -9.81 12.69 8.77
C VAL A 286 -11.17 13.26 9.13
N MET A 287 -11.35 14.56 8.90
CA MET A 287 -12.60 15.26 9.23
C MET A 287 -13.72 14.84 8.28
N ARG A 288 -14.84 14.40 8.84
CA ARG A 288 -16.08 14.06 8.12
C ARG A 288 -16.98 15.28 7.95
N GLY A 289 -18.02 15.13 7.14
CA GLY A 289 -19.03 16.16 6.93
C GLY A 289 -19.74 16.59 8.23
N SER A 290 -19.91 15.68 9.18
CA SER A 290 -20.44 15.93 10.53
C SER A 290 -19.52 16.74 11.46
N GLY A 291 -18.29 17.04 11.05
CA GLY A 291 -17.28 17.71 11.88
C GLY A 291 -16.58 16.79 12.88
N ARG A 292 -16.87 15.48 12.89
CA ARG A 292 -16.17 14.48 13.72
C ARG A 292 -15.05 13.81 12.93
N PRO A 293 -13.84 13.61 13.51
CA PRO A 293 -12.78 12.91 12.83
C PRO A 293 -13.06 11.40 12.75
N LEU A 294 -12.68 10.78 11.63
CA LEU A 294 -12.54 9.34 11.51
C LEU A 294 -11.05 8.98 11.56
N PRO A 295 -10.61 8.13 12.50
CA PRO A 295 -9.25 7.62 12.53
C PRO A 295 -8.98 6.70 11.33
N VAL A 296 -7.85 6.93 10.63
CA VAL A 296 -7.40 6.15 9.47
C VAL A 296 -6.03 5.56 9.74
N CYS A 297 -5.86 4.25 9.50
CA CYS A 297 -4.59 3.55 9.62
C CYS A 297 -3.99 3.26 8.24
N LEU A 298 -2.69 3.59 8.06
CA LEU A 298 -1.87 3.23 6.90
C LEU A 298 -0.69 2.37 7.39
N PRO A 299 -0.76 1.02 7.26
CA PRO A 299 0.12 0.11 7.98
C PRO A 299 1.47 -0.17 7.31
N GLY A 300 1.72 0.35 6.11
CA GLY A 300 2.88 -0.01 5.31
C GLY A 300 2.67 -1.29 4.52
N CYS A 301 3.77 -1.96 4.17
CA CYS A 301 3.74 -3.18 3.37
C CYS A 301 4.83 -4.18 3.80
N ARG A 302 4.84 -5.37 3.17
CA ARG A 302 5.87 -6.41 3.33
C ARG A 302 6.05 -6.91 4.77
N GLY A 303 5.02 -6.75 5.61
CA GLY A 303 5.07 -7.23 6.99
C GLY A 303 6.11 -6.53 7.87
N VAL A 304 6.56 -5.31 7.51
CA VAL A 304 7.57 -4.57 8.28
C VAL A 304 7.13 -4.24 9.71
N GLY A 305 5.82 -4.30 9.98
CA GLY A 305 5.29 -4.08 11.32
C GLY A 305 3.82 -4.46 11.44
N ILE A 306 3.36 -4.37 12.68
CA ILE A 306 1.98 -4.64 13.10
C ILE A 306 1.43 -3.36 13.74
N PHE A 307 0.23 -2.94 13.34
CA PHE A 307 -0.52 -1.98 14.12
C PHE A 307 -1.34 -2.69 15.19
N GLU A 308 -1.06 -2.38 16.44
CA GLU A 308 -1.90 -2.70 17.58
C GLU A 308 -2.82 -1.51 17.83
N ILE A 309 -4.12 -1.68 17.59
CA ILE A 309 -5.14 -0.65 17.83
C ILE A 309 -5.96 -1.07 19.04
N ARG A 310 -5.87 -0.29 20.10
CA ARG A 310 -6.66 -0.49 21.32
C ARG A 310 -7.94 0.30 21.23
N CYS A 311 -9.05 -0.41 21.37
CA CYS A 311 -10.40 0.15 21.30
C CYS A 311 -11.01 0.11 22.70
N ARG A 312 -11.07 1.27 23.38
CA ARG A 312 -11.73 1.39 24.68
C ARG A 312 -13.10 2.00 24.48
N GLY A 313 -14.13 1.22 24.78
CA GLY A 313 -15.52 1.63 24.67
C GLY A 313 -16.07 2.12 25.99
N GLY A 314 -16.83 3.20 25.97
CA GLY A 314 -17.50 3.79 27.11
C GLY A 314 -18.81 4.47 26.71
N ARG A 315 -19.43 5.19 27.65
CA ARG A 315 -20.72 5.90 27.42
C ARG A 315 -20.63 6.95 26.31
N ASP A 316 -19.42 7.52 26.08
CA ASP A 316 -19.18 8.59 25.12
C ASP A 316 -18.67 8.10 23.75
N GLY A 317 -18.73 6.80 23.50
CA GLY A 317 -18.25 6.15 22.27
C GLY A 317 -16.90 5.46 22.41
N TRP A 318 -16.20 5.27 21.28
CA TRP A 318 -14.92 4.56 21.23
C TRP A 318 -13.74 5.53 21.27
N ARG A 319 -12.79 5.25 22.16
CA ARG A 319 -11.45 5.84 22.13
C ARG A 319 -10.49 4.84 21.50
N LEU A 320 -9.80 5.27 20.46
CA LEU A 320 -8.87 4.45 19.68
C LEU A 320 -7.45 4.98 19.82
N ASP A 321 -6.56 4.13 20.31
CA ASP A 321 -5.12 4.40 20.42
C ASP A 321 -4.37 3.36 19.59
N ALA A 322 -3.38 3.77 18.78
CA ALA A 322 -2.60 2.87 17.96
C ALA A 322 -1.12 2.88 18.31
N VAL A 323 -0.50 1.71 18.27
CA VAL A 323 0.94 1.53 18.43
C VAL A 323 1.45 0.72 17.25
N PHE A 324 2.45 1.23 16.55
CA PHE A 324 3.16 0.48 15.52
C PHE A 324 4.30 -0.33 16.13
N HIS A 325 4.30 -1.63 15.88
CA HIS A 325 5.33 -2.57 16.33
C HIS A 325 6.18 -3.01 15.14
N PRO A 326 7.41 -2.49 14.97
CA PRO A 326 8.33 -2.99 13.96
C PRO A 326 8.63 -4.47 14.16
N VAL A 327 8.62 -5.25 13.08
CA VAL A 327 8.90 -6.69 13.10
C VAL A 327 10.36 -6.93 12.76
N GLN A 328 11.11 -7.54 13.68
CA GLN A 328 12.52 -7.91 13.52
C GLN A 328 12.74 -9.32 14.06
N ALA A 329 13.29 -10.22 13.24
CA ALA A 329 13.54 -11.60 13.62
C ALA A 329 14.51 -11.72 14.82
N GLU A 330 15.48 -10.81 14.91
CA GLU A 330 16.48 -10.76 15.98
C GLU A 330 15.87 -10.44 17.35
N ARG A 331 14.70 -9.77 17.36
CA ARG A 331 13.98 -9.39 18.59
C ARG A 331 12.95 -10.40 19.06
N VAL A 332 12.73 -11.48 18.29
CA VAL A 332 11.81 -12.55 18.70
C VAL A 332 12.43 -13.32 19.87
N LEU A 333 11.73 -13.35 21.00
CA LEU A 333 12.21 -14.03 22.22
C LEU A 333 12.06 -15.55 22.13
N ASP A 334 10.94 -16.03 21.61
CA ASP A 334 10.68 -17.46 21.41
C ASP A 334 11.38 -17.97 20.16
N ARG A 335 12.64 -18.38 20.31
CA ARG A 335 13.48 -18.90 19.22
C ARG A 335 12.95 -20.22 18.67
N ALA A 336 12.41 -21.09 19.51
CA ALA A 336 11.88 -22.38 19.09
C ALA A 336 10.64 -22.22 18.19
N LEU A 337 9.74 -21.28 18.54
CA LEU A 337 8.59 -20.96 17.74
C LEU A 337 9.01 -20.31 16.40
N LEU A 338 9.99 -19.38 16.42
CA LEU A 338 10.53 -18.76 15.22
C LEU A 338 11.08 -19.81 14.25
N GLU A 339 11.93 -20.72 14.73
CA GLU A 339 12.49 -21.81 13.91
C GLU A 339 11.40 -22.77 13.39
N SER A 340 10.37 -23.05 14.19
CA SER A 340 9.23 -23.86 13.76
C SER A 340 8.52 -23.23 12.58
N HIS A 341 8.21 -21.94 12.65
CA HIS A 341 7.59 -21.20 11.55
C HIS A 341 8.50 -21.11 10.32
N GLN A 342 9.81 -20.90 10.51
CA GLN A 342 10.78 -20.93 9.40
C GLN A 342 10.79 -22.27 8.69
N ARG A 343 10.78 -23.39 9.42
CA ARG A 343 10.70 -24.74 8.83
C ARG A 343 9.41 -24.94 8.04
N GLN A 344 8.26 -24.50 8.58
CA GLN A 344 6.98 -24.61 7.89
C GLN A 344 6.98 -23.83 6.57
N LEU A 345 7.50 -22.60 6.56
CA LEU A 345 7.62 -21.77 5.36
C LEU A 345 8.58 -22.39 4.33
N ALA A 346 9.69 -22.97 4.80
CA ALA A 346 10.67 -23.63 3.94
C ALA A 346 10.08 -24.86 3.23
N VAL A 347 9.24 -25.65 3.91
CA VAL A 347 8.55 -26.80 3.29
C VAL A 347 7.69 -26.37 2.10
N ALA A 348 6.90 -25.30 2.25
CA ALA A 348 6.07 -24.78 1.17
C ALA A 348 6.90 -24.25 -0.02
N ARG A 349 8.10 -23.72 0.25
CA ARG A 349 9.01 -23.19 -0.77
C ARG A 349 9.86 -24.27 -1.46
N ALA A 350 10.18 -25.37 -0.78
CA ALA A 350 11.14 -26.37 -1.23
C ALA A 350 10.93 -26.85 -2.68
N PRO A 351 9.70 -27.16 -3.16
CA PRO A 351 9.48 -27.61 -4.54
C PRO A 351 9.86 -26.55 -5.60
N HIS A 352 9.89 -25.29 -5.23
CA HIS A 352 10.09 -24.16 -6.13
C HIS A 352 11.43 -23.45 -5.93
N ALA A 353 12.15 -23.76 -4.84
CA ALA A 353 13.36 -23.05 -4.42
C ALA A 353 14.45 -23.07 -5.50
N GLY A 354 14.71 -24.22 -6.14
CA GLY A 354 15.73 -24.34 -7.17
C GLY A 354 15.52 -23.41 -8.35
N TRP A 355 14.26 -23.10 -8.68
CA TRP A 355 13.93 -22.18 -9.76
C TRP A 355 13.89 -20.73 -9.28
N LEU A 356 13.25 -20.44 -8.15
CA LEU A 356 13.08 -19.09 -7.62
C LEU A 356 14.39 -18.47 -7.13
N ASP A 357 15.24 -19.28 -6.46
CA ASP A 357 16.49 -18.81 -5.83
C ASP A 357 17.67 -18.79 -6.83
N GLN A 358 17.40 -19.03 -8.13
CA GLN A 358 18.39 -18.91 -9.18
C GLN A 358 19.08 -17.55 -9.11
N ARG A 359 20.36 -17.54 -8.78
CA ARG A 359 21.21 -16.35 -8.74
C ARG A 359 21.55 -15.90 -10.15
N LEU A 360 21.34 -14.61 -10.45
CA LEU A 360 21.51 -14.05 -11.80
C LEU A 360 22.72 -13.13 -11.89
N ALA A 361 22.79 -12.12 -11.03
CA ALA A 361 23.89 -11.17 -10.94
C ALA A 361 23.98 -10.58 -9.54
N ARG A 362 25.09 -9.91 -9.21
CA ARG A 362 25.21 -9.08 -8.02
C ARG A 362 24.59 -7.71 -8.27
N ALA A 363 23.90 -7.15 -7.30
CA ALA A 363 23.40 -5.78 -7.35
C ALA A 363 24.58 -4.80 -7.44
N PRO A 364 24.69 -3.98 -8.47
CA PRO A 364 25.84 -3.06 -8.65
C PRO A 364 25.76 -1.84 -7.74
N VAL A 365 24.55 -1.51 -7.32
CA VAL A 365 24.17 -0.43 -6.40
C VAL A 365 23.08 -0.91 -5.47
N ASP A 366 22.70 -0.13 -4.48
CA ASP A 366 21.47 -0.40 -3.71
C ASP A 366 20.27 -0.33 -4.67
N LEU A 367 19.51 -1.43 -4.75
CA LEU A 367 18.33 -1.53 -5.60
C LEU A 367 17.07 -1.30 -4.78
N TRP A 368 16.23 -0.38 -5.26
CA TRP A 368 14.96 0.00 -4.66
C TRP A 368 14.08 0.66 -5.72
N ARG A 369 12.76 0.65 -5.52
CA ARG A 369 11.79 1.24 -6.45
C ARG A 369 10.89 2.29 -5.81
N ARG A 370 10.54 2.11 -4.55
CA ARG A 370 9.48 2.86 -3.88
C ARG A 370 9.79 4.35 -3.73
N ASP A 371 9.44 5.12 -4.76
CA ASP A 371 9.52 6.58 -4.79
C ASP A 371 8.58 7.14 -5.86
N LEU A 372 8.16 8.40 -5.71
CA LEU A 372 7.34 9.11 -6.68
C LEU A 372 7.98 9.15 -8.08
N LEU A 373 9.28 9.36 -8.14
CA LEU A 373 10.03 9.53 -9.38
C LEU A 373 10.76 8.27 -9.86
N GLY A 374 10.62 7.16 -9.11
CA GLY A 374 11.30 5.91 -9.40
C GLY A 374 12.62 5.73 -8.69
N GLY A 375 13.15 4.52 -8.75
CA GLY A 375 14.38 4.11 -8.10
C GLY A 375 15.32 3.34 -9.03
N SER A 376 16.35 2.74 -8.41
CA SER A 376 17.37 1.98 -9.14
C SER A 376 16.86 0.69 -9.79
N TRP A 377 15.77 0.07 -9.27
CA TRP A 377 15.10 -1.01 -9.99
C TRP A 377 14.47 -0.55 -11.30
N ASP A 378 13.88 0.64 -11.33
CA ASP A 378 13.34 1.20 -12.57
C ASP A 378 14.46 1.54 -13.55
N ALA A 379 15.63 2.00 -13.06
CA ALA A 379 16.81 2.19 -13.89
C ALA A 379 17.28 0.86 -14.52
N LEU A 380 17.29 -0.23 -13.75
CA LEU A 380 17.66 -1.56 -14.24
C LEU A 380 16.66 -2.07 -15.30
N ILE A 381 15.36 -1.91 -15.05
CA ILE A 381 14.31 -2.30 -16.00
C ILE A 381 14.46 -1.47 -17.29
N ALA A 382 14.64 -0.16 -17.18
CA ALA A 382 14.84 0.71 -18.34
C ALA A 382 16.08 0.31 -19.17
N ALA A 383 17.20 0.00 -18.50
CA ALA A 383 18.41 -0.46 -19.16
C ALA A 383 18.21 -1.80 -19.88
N ALA A 384 17.46 -2.72 -19.28
CA ALA A 384 17.17 -4.02 -19.89
C ALA A 384 16.21 -3.91 -21.09
N LEU A 385 15.24 -3.00 -21.04
CA LEU A 385 14.30 -2.74 -22.12
C LEU A 385 14.94 -1.93 -23.26
N GLY A 386 15.77 -0.94 -22.95
CA GLY A 386 16.40 -0.06 -23.93
C GLY A 386 17.45 -0.75 -24.80
N GLY A 387 18.08 -1.84 -24.34
CA GLY A 387 18.92 -2.73 -25.15
C GLY A 387 20.15 -2.06 -25.81
N GLY A 388 20.56 -0.86 -25.40
CA GLY A 388 21.63 -0.07 -26.04
C GLY A 388 21.16 0.77 -27.22
N ASP A 389 19.89 0.67 -27.63
CA ASP A 389 19.29 1.48 -28.68
C ASP A 389 18.83 2.84 -28.14
N ALA A 390 18.78 3.87 -28.99
CA ALA A 390 18.27 5.19 -28.65
C ALA A 390 16.74 5.23 -28.46
N GLN A 391 16.09 4.07 -28.32
CA GLN A 391 14.65 3.96 -28.18
C GLN A 391 14.22 4.40 -26.75
N PRO A 392 13.26 5.31 -26.61
CA PRO A 392 12.72 5.70 -25.32
C PRO A 392 12.06 4.52 -24.60
N VAL A 393 12.19 4.51 -23.27
CA VAL A 393 11.53 3.52 -22.43
C VAL A 393 10.55 4.24 -21.51
N LEU A 394 9.30 3.78 -21.49
CA LEU A 394 8.23 4.24 -20.61
C LEU A 394 7.90 3.13 -19.62
N LEU A 395 8.08 3.37 -18.34
CA LEU A 395 7.73 2.40 -17.29
C LEU A 395 6.51 2.88 -16.50
N PRO A 396 5.55 2.00 -16.19
CA PRO A 396 4.46 2.35 -15.30
C PRO A 396 4.97 2.65 -13.88
N GLY A 397 4.27 3.53 -13.17
CA GLY A 397 4.60 3.95 -11.82
C GLY A 397 4.32 2.91 -10.73
N LEU A 398 4.74 1.66 -10.93
CA LEU A 398 4.48 0.57 -9.99
C LEU A 398 5.21 0.77 -8.67
N ARG A 399 4.59 0.29 -7.59
CA ARG A 399 5.08 0.40 -6.21
C ARG A 399 5.66 -0.89 -5.64
N TYR A 400 5.62 -2.00 -6.38
CA TYR A 400 6.21 -3.26 -5.94
C TYR A 400 7.72 -3.15 -5.84
N ASP A 401 8.26 -3.27 -4.64
CA ASP A 401 9.68 -3.07 -4.35
C ASP A 401 10.31 -4.30 -3.70
N GLN A 402 11.53 -4.57 -4.09
CA GLN A 402 12.37 -5.66 -3.56
C GLN A 402 13.74 -5.09 -3.21
N PRO A 403 13.88 -4.34 -2.08
CA PRO A 403 15.12 -3.67 -1.77
C PRO A 403 16.28 -4.64 -1.60
N LEU A 404 17.40 -4.36 -2.27
CA LEU A 404 18.65 -5.09 -2.17
C LEU A 404 19.78 -4.11 -1.91
N ARG A 405 20.78 -4.52 -1.14
CA ARG A 405 22.01 -3.75 -0.98
C ARG A 405 22.98 -4.06 -2.10
N ARG A 406 23.89 -3.13 -2.38
CA ARG A 406 25.02 -3.38 -3.28
C ARG A 406 25.73 -4.65 -2.88
N GLY A 407 25.94 -5.55 -3.84
CA GLY A 407 26.57 -6.84 -3.62
C GLY A 407 25.62 -7.99 -3.26
N ASP A 408 24.34 -7.74 -2.91
CA ASP A 408 23.34 -8.79 -2.75
C ASP A 408 23.10 -9.52 -4.07
N TRP A 409 22.69 -10.79 -4.00
CA TRP A 409 22.31 -11.54 -5.18
C TRP A 409 20.92 -11.13 -5.68
N ILE A 410 20.82 -10.74 -6.93
CA ILE A 410 19.57 -10.66 -7.66
C ILE A 410 19.18 -12.08 -8.05
N THR A 411 17.98 -12.51 -7.67
CA THR A 411 17.42 -13.83 -8.00
C THR A 411 16.20 -13.70 -8.91
N ARG A 412 15.75 -14.81 -9.48
CA ARG A 412 14.53 -14.83 -10.28
C ARG A 412 13.30 -14.43 -9.46
N GLU A 413 13.23 -14.82 -8.19
CA GLU A 413 12.21 -14.38 -7.25
C GLU A 413 12.05 -12.85 -7.25
N HIS A 414 13.17 -12.11 -7.15
CA HIS A 414 13.13 -10.65 -7.14
C HIS A 414 12.53 -10.08 -8.43
N LEU A 415 12.86 -10.66 -9.60
CA LEU A 415 12.35 -10.17 -10.89
C LEU A 415 10.83 -10.31 -11.01
N ILE A 416 10.28 -11.43 -10.54
CA ILE A 416 8.84 -11.68 -10.56
C ILE A 416 8.13 -10.76 -9.57
N ALA A 417 8.69 -10.62 -8.38
CA ALA A 417 8.11 -9.81 -7.32
C ALA A 417 8.06 -8.31 -7.65
N LEU A 418 8.89 -7.81 -8.58
CA LEU A 418 8.82 -6.43 -9.10
C LEU A 418 7.49 -6.10 -9.81
N CYS A 419 6.72 -7.10 -10.18
CA CYS A 419 5.39 -6.94 -10.78
C CYS A 419 4.26 -7.37 -9.83
N GLY A 420 4.54 -7.55 -8.54
CA GLY A 420 3.54 -7.94 -7.55
C GLY A 420 2.95 -9.34 -7.79
N GLY A 421 3.68 -10.22 -8.48
CA GLY A 421 3.19 -11.53 -8.88
C GLY A 421 2.26 -11.51 -10.11
N HIS A 422 2.03 -10.34 -10.71
CA HIS A 422 1.33 -10.25 -12.00
C HIS A 422 2.23 -10.71 -13.14
N GLU A 423 1.64 -11.31 -14.16
CA GLU A 423 2.31 -11.50 -15.43
C GLU A 423 2.58 -10.13 -16.05
N ALA A 424 3.78 -9.93 -16.58
CA ALA A 424 4.18 -8.69 -17.21
C ALA A 424 4.79 -8.99 -18.58
N THR A 425 4.27 -8.35 -19.62
CA THR A 425 4.69 -8.56 -21.02
C THR A 425 5.35 -7.30 -21.56
N VAL A 426 6.51 -7.46 -22.19
CA VAL A 426 7.22 -6.38 -22.89
C VAL A 426 6.46 -6.02 -24.16
N LEU A 427 6.27 -4.73 -24.39
CA LEU A 427 5.51 -4.17 -25.50
C LEU A 427 6.25 -3.01 -26.15
N ASP A 428 5.98 -2.80 -27.42
CA ASP A 428 6.32 -1.59 -28.15
C ASP A 428 5.07 -0.72 -28.30
N LEU A 429 5.13 0.50 -27.76
CA LEU A 429 4.04 1.49 -27.74
C LEU A 429 4.31 2.58 -28.79
N PRO A 430 3.65 2.54 -29.96
CA PRO A 430 3.67 3.65 -30.90
C PRO A 430 3.09 4.91 -30.26
N THR A 431 3.80 6.03 -30.32
CA THR A 431 3.38 7.27 -29.64
C THR A 431 3.96 8.50 -30.32
N SER A 432 3.73 9.67 -29.73
CA SER A 432 4.28 10.97 -30.11
C SER A 432 4.62 11.76 -28.85
N ALA A 433 5.29 12.90 -28.99
CA ALA A 433 5.52 13.82 -27.88
C ALA A 433 4.21 14.27 -27.21
N ASP A 434 3.17 14.55 -28.01
CA ASP A 434 1.85 14.92 -27.50
C ASP A 434 1.13 13.75 -26.83
N GLY A 435 1.24 12.54 -27.40
CA GLY A 435 0.71 11.32 -26.76
C GLY A 435 1.34 11.06 -25.40
N LEU A 436 2.67 11.19 -25.29
CA LEU A 436 3.35 11.07 -24.00
C LEU A 436 2.94 12.20 -23.04
N ARG A 437 2.79 13.44 -23.54
CA ARG A 437 2.35 14.56 -22.71
C ARG A 437 0.95 14.27 -22.11
N THR A 438 0.03 13.76 -22.90
CA THR A 438 -1.32 13.39 -22.44
C THR A 438 -1.27 12.32 -21.34
N LEU A 439 -0.51 11.25 -21.56
CA LEU A 439 -0.34 10.16 -20.58
C LEU A 439 0.28 10.67 -19.27
N LEU A 440 1.31 11.50 -19.37
CA LEU A 440 1.97 12.10 -18.20
C LEU A 440 1.05 13.08 -17.46
N GLU A 441 0.22 13.84 -18.20
CA GLU A 441 -0.76 14.77 -17.63
C GLU A 441 -1.82 14.00 -16.82
N GLU A 442 -2.37 12.93 -17.38
CA GLU A 442 -3.33 12.05 -16.67
C GLU A 442 -2.72 11.47 -15.39
N ALA A 443 -1.48 10.99 -15.46
CA ALA A 443 -0.78 10.46 -14.29
C ALA A 443 -0.50 11.55 -13.23
N ALA A 444 -0.11 12.75 -13.67
CA ALA A 444 0.15 13.86 -12.76
C ALA A 444 -1.16 14.39 -12.13
N ASP A 445 -2.24 14.45 -12.91
CA ASP A 445 -3.55 14.84 -12.42
C ASP A 445 -4.10 13.83 -11.41
N ASN A 446 -3.91 12.54 -11.69
CA ASN A 446 -4.29 11.47 -10.78
C ASN A 446 -3.51 11.54 -9.46
N ARG A 447 -2.23 11.90 -9.51
CA ARG A 447 -1.36 11.94 -8.34
C ARG A 447 -1.48 13.23 -7.53
N PHE A 448 -1.65 14.37 -8.20
CA PHE A 448 -1.59 15.70 -7.59
C PHE A 448 -2.93 16.44 -7.57
N GLY A 449 -3.98 15.87 -8.16
CA GLY A 449 -5.32 16.45 -8.18
C GLY A 449 -5.97 16.44 -6.80
N GLU A 450 -6.87 17.41 -6.56
CA GLU A 450 -7.61 17.52 -5.30
C GLU A 450 -8.65 16.42 -5.07
N PRO A 451 -9.37 15.89 -6.08
CA PRO A 451 -10.20 14.71 -5.85
C PRO A 451 -9.33 13.49 -5.53
N LEU A 452 -9.14 13.20 -4.26
CA LEU A 452 -8.34 12.07 -3.76
C LEU A 452 -8.73 10.71 -4.38
N LEU A 453 -9.97 10.60 -4.84
CA LEU A 453 -10.48 9.40 -5.49
C LEU A 453 -9.80 9.10 -6.84
N LEU A 454 -9.13 10.07 -7.44
CA LEU A 454 -8.37 9.86 -8.67
C LEU A 454 -7.02 9.13 -8.47
N ASP A 455 -6.52 9.05 -7.24
CA ASP A 455 -5.27 8.35 -6.95
C ASP A 455 -5.46 6.83 -6.99
N ASN A 456 -4.99 6.20 -8.05
CA ASN A 456 -5.02 4.75 -8.25
C ASN A 456 -3.82 4.01 -7.59
N SER A 457 -3.19 4.60 -6.60
CA SER A 457 -2.05 4.03 -5.87
C SER A 457 -0.77 3.82 -6.70
N GLN A 458 -0.66 4.42 -7.87
CA GLN A 458 0.56 4.42 -8.67
C GLN A 458 1.35 5.73 -8.47
N ASP A 459 2.65 5.64 -8.68
CA ASP A 459 3.53 6.81 -8.74
C ASP A 459 3.60 7.34 -10.19
N LEU A 460 4.35 8.42 -10.43
CA LEU A 460 4.50 8.94 -11.79
C LEU A 460 5.19 7.91 -12.70
N PRO A 461 4.84 7.84 -13.98
CA PRO A 461 5.57 7.04 -14.96
C PRO A 461 7.05 7.43 -15.02
N ARG A 462 7.91 6.45 -15.33
CA ARG A 462 9.35 6.66 -15.52
C ARG A 462 9.64 6.66 -17.01
N LEU A 463 10.39 7.65 -17.46
CA LEU A 463 10.64 7.86 -18.88
C LEU A 463 12.14 8.10 -19.14
N THR A 464 12.72 7.32 -20.05
CA THR A 464 14.11 7.53 -20.51
C THR A 464 14.12 7.98 -21.97
N GLY A 465 15.18 8.66 -22.39
CA GLY A 465 15.32 9.16 -23.76
C GLY A 465 14.45 10.38 -24.10
N VAL A 466 13.72 10.92 -23.12
CA VAL A 466 12.80 12.05 -23.27
C VAL A 466 12.93 12.97 -22.07
N GLN A 467 12.93 14.27 -22.30
CA GLN A 467 12.93 15.28 -21.24
C GLN A 467 11.53 15.88 -21.09
N TRP A 468 11.12 16.07 -19.85
CA TRP A 468 9.83 16.66 -19.53
C TRP A 468 9.84 17.36 -18.16
N THR A 469 8.90 18.26 -17.98
CA THR A 469 8.75 19.07 -16.76
C THR A 469 7.37 18.85 -16.19
N CYS A 470 7.29 18.70 -14.86
CA CYS A 470 6.03 18.65 -14.14
C CYS A 470 5.88 19.88 -13.24
N ARG A 471 4.82 20.64 -13.44
CA ARG A 471 4.40 21.78 -12.62
C ARG A 471 3.43 21.26 -11.54
N TYR A 472 3.98 20.87 -10.43
CA TYR A 472 3.27 20.20 -9.36
C TYR A 472 1.95 20.88 -8.93
N GLY A 473 1.96 22.20 -8.74
CA GLY A 473 0.81 22.97 -8.27
C GLY A 473 -0.07 23.55 -9.36
N ALA A 474 0.15 23.22 -10.63
CA ALA A 474 -0.66 23.73 -11.73
C ALA A 474 -2.08 23.14 -11.70
N PRO A 475 -3.09 23.80 -12.30
CA PRO A 475 -4.42 23.26 -12.48
C PRO A 475 -4.40 21.94 -13.26
N ARG A 476 -5.49 21.18 -13.13
CA ARG A 476 -5.72 19.95 -13.91
C ARG A 476 -5.58 20.22 -15.42
N GLY A 477 -4.89 19.33 -16.12
CA GLY A 477 -4.62 19.43 -17.55
C GLY A 477 -3.48 20.42 -17.92
N GLN A 478 -2.77 21.02 -16.95
CA GLN A 478 -1.75 22.03 -17.17
C GLN A 478 -0.44 21.73 -16.42
N ARG A 479 -0.29 20.52 -15.88
CA ARG A 479 0.87 20.14 -15.06
C ARG A 479 2.08 19.77 -15.89
N ILE A 480 1.90 19.23 -17.08
CA ILE A 480 3.00 18.75 -17.92
C ILE A 480 3.38 19.80 -18.96
N GLY A 481 4.63 20.26 -18.90
CA GLY A 481 5.22 21.13 -19.90
C GLY A 481 5.47 20.41 -21.24
N PRO A 482 6.10 21.11 -22.22
CA PRO A 482 6.47 20.46 -23.47
C PRO A 482 7.35 19.23 -23.23
N VAL A 483 7.01 18.14 -23.90
CA VAL A 483 7.80 16.92 -23.91
C VAL A 483 8.80 17.01 -25.06
N GLN A 484 10.09 16.92 -24.75
CA GLN A 484 11.18 17.00 -25.73
C GLN A 484 11.66 15.58 -26.04
N ALA A 485 11.24 15.08 -27.19
CA ALA A 485 11.68 13.78 -27.71
C ALA A 485 12.59 14.00 -28.94
N PRO A 486 13.76 13.38 -29.00
CA PRO A 486 14.71 13.59 -30.12
C PRO A 486 14.31 12.86 -31.40
N LEU A 487 13.19 12.17 -31.47
CA LEU A 487 12.86 11.14 -32.44
C LEU A 487 11.77 11.51 -33.47
N GLY A 488 11.54 12.82 -33.74
CA GLY A 488 10.54 13.25 -34.74
C GLY A 488 9.08 13.20 -34.23
N ALA A 489 8.10 13.34 -35.17
CA ALA A 489 6.70 13.51 -34.84
C ALA A 489 6.04 12.24 -34.27
N SER A 490 6.49 11.08 -34.69
CA SER A 490 6.02 9.76 -34.20
C SER A 490 7.21 8.85 -33.95
N PHE A 491 7.16 8.10 -32.86
CA PHE A 491 8.19 7.14 -32.46
C PHE A 491 7.59 6.02 -31.61
N THR A 492 8.41 5.04 -31.28
CA THR A 492 7.97 3.92 -30.46
C THR A 492 8.69 3.95 -29.11
N CYS A 493 7.96 3.90 -28.01
CA CYS A 493 8.50 3.65 -26.68
C CYS A 493 8.45 2.19 -26.36
N ARG A 494 9.52 1.63 -25.81
CA ARG A 494 9.47 0.31 -25.20
C ARG A 494 8.89 0.40 -23.80
N THR A 495 7.98 -0.51 -23.46
CA THR A 495 7.28 -0.54 -22.17
C THR A 495 6.97 -1.99 -21.77
N PHE A 496 6.27 -2.15 -20.67
CA PHE A 496 5.60 -3.40 -20.32
C PHE A 496 4.22 -3.11 -19.73
N ALA A 497 3.33 -4.08 -19.85
CA ALA A 497 2.02 -4.02 -19.21
C ALA A 497 1.80 -5.27 -18.34
N LEU A 498 0.95 -5.10 -17.31
CA LEU A 498 0.52 -6.17 -16.42
C LEU A 498 -0.76 -6.80 -16.96
N GLY A 499 -0.87 -8.15 -16.91
CA GLY A 499 -2.09 -8.89 -17.25
C GLY A 499 -1.82 -10.07 -18.20
N ARG A 500 -2.75 -11.03 -18.18
CA ARG A 500 -2.69 -12.25 -19.01
C ARG A 500 -3.12 -12.06 -20.46
N GLU A 501 -3.88 -11.02 -20.75
CA GLU A 501 -4.56 -10.85 -22.05
C GLU A 501 -3.68 -10.24 -23.14
N LEU A 502 -2.41 -9.94 -22.83
CA LEU A 502 -1.53 -9.16 -23.72
C LEU A 502 -0.83 -9.96 -24.82
N GLY A 503 -1.15 -11.23 -25.00
CA GLY A 503 -0.69 -12.03 -26.14
C GLY A 503 0.72 -12.62 -25.99
N ALA A 504 1.28 -13.13 -27.10
CA ALA A 504 2.54 -13.88 -27.16
C ALA A 504 3.81 -13.00 -27.10
N GLY A 505 3.84 -11.95 -26.27
CA GLY A 505 5.01 -11.12 -26.07
C GLY A 505 6.04 -11.76 -25.11
N GLU A 506 7.26 -11.22 -25.09
CA GLU A 506 8.31 -11.64 -24.15
C GLU A 506 7.94 -11.25 -22.72
N ALA A 507 8.04 -12.19 -21.78
CA ALA A 507 7.82 -11.90 -20.38
C ALA A 507 8.93 -10.97 -19.83
N LEU A 508 8.55 -9.95 -19.07
CA LEU A 508 9.49 -8.97 -18.52
C LEU A 508 10.61 -9.65 -17.70
N TRP A 509 10.25 -10.64 -16.86
CA TRP A 509 11.26 -11.34 -16.05
C TRP A 509 12.29 -12.08 -16.90
N GLN A 510 11.91 -12.61 -18.07
CA GLN A 510 12.83 -13.27 -19.00
C GLN A 510 13.81 -12.26 -19.63
N ARG A 511 13.29 -11.10 -20.07
CA ARG A 511 14.11 -10.00 -20.55
C ARG A 511 15.12 -9.54 -19.50
N LEU A 512 14.68 -9.36 -18.26
CA LEU A 512 15.55 -8.97 -17.14
C LEU A 512 16.60 -10.05 -16.82
N GLU A 513 16.20 -11.32 -16.81
CA GLU A 513 17.14 -12.43 -16.60
C GLU A 513 18.21 -12.49 -17.69
N ALA A 514 17.82 -12.39 -18.97
CA ALA A 514 18.77 -12.35 -20.08
C ALA A 514 19.73 -11.17 -19.97
N PHE A 515 19.21 -9.98 -19.63
CA PHE A 515 20.02 -8.79 -19.40
C PHE A 515 21.05 -9.00 -18.28
N LEU A 516 20.63 -9.52 -17.14
CA LEU A 516 21.51 -9.72 -15.97
C LEU A 516 22.58 -10.79 -16.22
N ARG A 517 22.22 -11.89 -16.88
CA ARG A 517 23.18 -12.96 -17.23
C ARG A 517 24.29 -12.48 -18.19
N ALA A 518 24.02 -11.47 -19.00
CA ALA A 518 24.99 -10.88 -19.90
C ALA A 518 25.93 -9.87 -19.21
N ARG A 519 25.75 -9.56 -17.94
CA ARG A 519 26.58 -8.56 -17.22
C ARG A 519 27.87 -9.15 -16.68
N PRO A 520 29.01 -8.43 -16.80
CA PRO A 520 30.25 -8.81 -16.11
C PRO A 520 30.08 -8.65 -14.59
N ALA A 521 31.01 -9.22 -13.82
CA ALA A 521 30.91 -9.21 -12.34
C ALA A 521 30.96 -7.79 -11.74
N ASP A 522 31.62 -6.86 -12.40
CA ASP A 522 31.87 -5.47 -11.99
C ASP A 522 30.98 -4.45 -12.75
N TRP A 523 29.86 -4.91 -13.29
CA TRP A 523 28.97 -4.04 -14.05
C TRP A 523 28.43 -2.86 -13.22
N GLY A 524 28.15 -1.75 -13.92
CA GLY A 524 27.55 -0.56 -13.35
C GLY A 524 26.12 -0.35 -13.82
N LEU A 525 25.37 0.46 -13.11
CA LEU A 525 24.02 0.87 -13.47
C LEU A 525 23.94 2.41 -13.43
N ALA A 526 23.61 3.01 -14.57
CA ALA A 526 23.35 4.44 -14.63
C ALA A 526 22.04 4.77 -13.86
N PRO A 527 21.99 5.92 -13.17
CA PRO A 527 20.77 6.35 -12.50
C PRO A 527 19.65 6.62 -13.50
N LEU A 528 18.41 6.42 -13.06
CA LEU A 528 17.22 6.75 -13.85
C LEU A 528 17.15 8.28 -14.05
N PRO A 529 16.94 8.78 -15.28
CA PRO A 529 16.62 10.18 -15.49
C PRO A 529 15.32 10.55 -14.77
N VAL A 530 15.34 11.69 -14.08
CA VAL A 530 14.14 12.19 -13.38
C VAL A 530 13.63 13.45 -14.06
N PRO A 531 12.31 13.70 -14.07
CA PRO A 531 11.76 14.92 -14.64
C PRO A 531 12.15 16.13 -13.80
N ARG A 532 12.14 17.30 -14.42
CA ARG A 532 12.22 18.56 -13.70
C ARG A 532 10.88 18.85 -13.01
N LEU A 533 10.87 18.93 -11.69
CA LEU A 533 9.70 19.35 -10.93
C LEU A 533 9.73 20.86 -10.72
N GLU A 534 8.69 21.54 -11.19
CA GLU A 534 8.50 22.98 -11.01
C GLU A 534 7.29 23.25 -10.13
N PHE A 535 7.44 24.19 -9.21
CA PHE A 535 6.36 24.70 -8.39
C PHE A 535 5.90 26.03 -8.96
N VAL A 536 4.58 26.27 -8.94
CA VAL A 536 4.03 27.59 -9.24
C VAL A 536 4.38 28.53 -8.09
N GLU A 537 4.94 29.70 -8.40
CA GLU A 537 5.28 30.72 -7.40
C GLU A 537 4.06 31.06 -6.53
N GLY A 538 4.27 31.15 -5.22
CA GLY A 538 3.20 31.36 -4.24
C GLY A 538 2.39 30.11 -3.88
N HIS A 539 2.64 28.95 -4.50
CA HIS A 539 1.99 27.70 -4.14
C HIS A 539 2.40 27.25 -2.73
N PRO A 540 1.48 26.76 -1.88
CA PRO A 540 1.79 26.34 -0.50
C PRO A 540 2.89 25.29 -0.37
N GLY A 541 3.09 24.47 -1.43
CA GLY A 541 4.12 23.45 -1.49
C GLY A 541 5.51 23.94 -1.90
N TRP A 542 5.66 25.19 -2.33
CA TRP A 542 6.92 25.71 -2.83
C TRP A 542 8.05 25.64 -1.80
N HIS A 543 7.84 26.20 -0.62
CA HIS A 543 8.87 26.31 0.42
C HIS A 543 9.31 25.00 1.05
N PRO A 544 8.41 24.09 1.43
CA PRO A 544 8.78 22.80 1.99
C PRO A 544 9.66 21.97 1.07
N LEU A 545 9.39 21.99 -0.23
CA LEU A 545 10.12 21.16 -1.19
C LEU A 545 11.47 21.75 -1.61
N ALA A 546 11.62 23.07 -1.65
CA ALA A 546 12.92 23.70 -1.85
C ALA A 546 13.88 23.41 -0.69
N ALA A 547 13.36 23.39 0.54
CA ALA A 547 14.11 22.97 1.73
C ALA A 547 14.45 21.48 1.70
N LEU A 548 13.54 20.65 1.21
CA LEU A 548 13.73 19.22 1.05
C LEU A 548 14.78 18.89 -0.01
N ARG A 549 14.71 19.56 -1.17
CA ARG A 549 15.66 19.39 -2.27
C ARG A 549 17.08 19.74 -1.84
N ARG A 550 17.29 20.86 -1.16
CA ARG A 550 18.58 21.24 -0.56
C ARG A 550 19.08 20.21 0.45
N ARG A 551 18.19 19.60 1.24
CA ARG A 551 18.55 18.50 2.15
C ARG A 551 18.92 17.22 1.42
N LEU A 552 18.21 16.85 0.37
CA LEU A 552 18.53 15.67 -0.44
C LEU A 552 19.87 15.86 -1.17
N GLU A 553 20.14 17.06 -1.68
CA GLU A 553 21.41 17.43 -2.32
C GLU A 553 22.57 17.46 -1.31
N SER A 554 22.32 17.85 -0.06
CA SER A 554 23.33 17.84 1.02
C SER A 554 23.55 16.43 1.62
N LEU A 555 22.75 15.46 1.26
CA LEU A 555 22.82 14.07 1.70
C LEU A 555 23.36 13.14 0.60
N ALA A 556 23.50 13.64 -0.63
CA ALA A 556 24.17 12.95 -1.74
C ALA A 556 25.67 13.23 -1.71
#